data_02ff494c25de866f7a4336c742bf6829
#
_entry.id   02ff494c25de866f7a4336c742bf6829
#
_cell.length_a   1.000
_cell.length_b   1.000
_cell.length_c   1.000
_cell.angle_alpha   90.00
_cell.angle_beta   90.00
_cell.angle_gamma   90.00
#
_symmetry.space_group_name_H-M   'P 1'
#
loop_
_entity.id
_entity.type
_entity.pdbx_description
1 polymer ?
#
loop_
_entity_poly.entity_id
_entity_poly.type
_entity_poly.pdbx_seq_one_letter_code
_entity_poly.pdbx_strand_id
1 'polypeptide(L)'
;MQKEIIIAGFGGQGVLFGGQVLAYAAMDSGKEVTWIPSYGPEMRGGTANCTVVIADQEIGSPLVKNPPLAIALNLPSFDKYENILAVGGTLIVNQSMVDREAKREDITVIFVPCNEIAEEIGDKKLMNMVAMGALLTALPEITLKDIEKALEGHLPKRHAHLLPKNYEALKRGFEAAQRVLA
;
A
#
# COMPACT_ATOMS: atom_id res chain seq x y z
N MET A 1 -11.25 -3.80 -16.65
CA MET A 1 -10.20 -4.15 -15.67
C MET A 1 -10.77 -3.98 -14.26
N GLN A 2 -10.44 -4.86 -13.33
CA GLN A 2 -10.67 -4.66 -11.88
C GLN A 2 -9.41 -5.10 -11.14
N LYS A 3 -8.96 -4.29 -10.18
CA LYS A 3 -7.83 -4.57 -9.28
C LYS A 3 -8.30 -4.45 -7.84
N GLU A 4 -7.90 -5.41 -7.05
CA GLU A 4 -8.28 -5.51 -5.64
C GLU A 4 -6.99 -5.47 -4.80
N ILE A 5 -6.90 -4.50 -3.93
CA ILE A 5 -5.70 -4.21 -3.14
C ILE A 5 -6.07 -4.23 -1.66
N ILE A 6 -5.27 -4.92 -0.85
CA ILE A 6 -5.36 -4.84 0.61
C ILE A 6 -4.10 -4.20 1.17
N ILE A 7 -4.27 -3.24 2.05
CA ILE A 7 -3.19 -2.65 2.84
C ILE A 7 -3.42 -3.01 4.30
N ALA A 8 -2.43 -3.60 4.94
CA ALA A 8 -2.57 -4.12 6.30
C ALA A 8 -1.33 -3.84 7.16
N GLY A 9 -1.58 -3.61 8.44
CA GLY A 9 -0.54 -3.31 9.43
C GLY A 9 -1.13 -3.11 10.83
N PHE A 10 -0.40 -2.40 11.68
CA PHE A 10 -0.90 -1.95 12.98
C PHE A 10 -1.55 -0.57 12.89
N GLY A 11 -2.46 -0.29 13.81
CA GLY A 11 -2.97 1.06 14.01
C GLY A 11 -1.82 2.04 14.29
N GLY A 12 -1.78 3.14 13.53
CA GLY A 12 -0.69 4.13 13.59
C GLY A 12 0.37 4.00 12.50
N GLN A 13 0.40 2.91 11.73
CA GLN A 13 1.31 2.74 10.58
C GLN A 13 0.83 3.43 9.29
N GLY A 14 -0.26 4.18 9.33
CA GLY A 14 -0.79 4.91 8.17
C GLY A 14 -1.46 4.01 7.13
N VAL A 15 -1.92 2.81 7.51
CA VAL A 15 -2.61 1.84 6.66
C VAL A 15 -3.80 2.47 5.93
N LEU A 16 -4.69 3.11 6.69
CA LEU A 16 -5.92 3.69 6.12
C LEU A 16 -5.65 4.92 5.28
N PHE A 17 -4.69 5.73 5.70
CA PHE A 17 -4.26 6.89 4.93
C PHE A 17 -3.69 6.46 3.58
N GLY A 18 -2.84 5.43 3.54
CA GLY A 18 -2.32 4.89 2.29
C GLY A 18 -3.42 4.42 1.35
N GLY A 19 -4.38 3.65 1.87
CA GLY A 19 -5.52 3.19 1.07
C GLY A 19 -6.43 4.32 0.59
N GLN A 20 -6.63 5.34 1.41
CA GLN A 20 -7.42 6.51 1.04
C GLN A 20 -6.75 7.32 -0.08
N VAL A 21 -5.44 7.54 0.00
CA VAL A 21 -4.67 8.23 -1.04
C VAL A 21 -4.71 7.45 -2.36
N LEU A 22 -4.55 6.12 -2.31
CA LEU A 22 -4.67 5.27 -3.49
C LEU A 22 -6.06 5.36 -4.12
N ALA A 23 -7.11 5.35 -3.28
CA ALA A 23 -8.50 5.49 -3.73
C ALA A 23 -8.73 6.85 -4.42
N TYR A 24 -8.24 7.93 -3.85
CA TYR A 24 -8.33 9.27 -4.47
C TYR A 24 -7.57 9.32 -5.81
N ALA A 25 -6.35 8.78 -5.88
CA ALA A 25 -5.58 8.76 -7.12
C ALA A 25 -6.31 8.02 -8.25
N ALA A 26 -6.93 6.89 -7.93
CA ALA A 26 -7.72 6.14 -8.89
C ALA A 26 -8.99 6.89 -9.31
N MET A 27 -9.71 7.49 -8.36
CA MET A 27 -10.90 8.29 -8.62
C MET A 27 -10.60 9.52 -9.48
N ASP A 28 -9.53 10.25 -9.17
CA ASP A 28 -9.10 11.42 -9.92
C ASP A 28 -8.63 11.05 -11.35
N SER A 29 -8.23 9.78 -11.55
CA SER A 29 -7.91 9.19 -12.86
C SER A 29 -9.13 8.64 -13.61
N GLY A 30 -10.35 8.90 -13.13
CA GLY A 30 -11.61 8.52 -13.77
C GLY A 30 -11.98 7.05 -13.60
N LYS A 31 -11.47 6.36 -12.58
CA LYS A 31 -11.83 4.98 -12.26
C LYS A 31 -12.99 4.92 -11.26
N GLU A 32 -13.74 3.83 -11.31
CA GLU A 32 -14.64 3.44 -10.23
C GLU A 32 -13.83 2.88 -9.07
N VAL A 33 -14.16 3.30 -7.84
CA VAL A 33 -13.37 2.95 -6.65
C VAL A 33 -14.26 2.65 -5.47
N THR A 34 -13.92 1.60 -4.72
CA THR A 34 -14.40 1.42 -3.36
C THR A 34 -13.22 1.38 -2.38
N TRP A 35 -13.39 2.00 -1.23
CA TRP A 35 -12.44 1.96 -0.12
C TRP A 35 -13.16 1.57 1.16
N ILE A 36 -12.76 0.45 1.75
CA ILE A 36 -13.39 -0.10 2.95
C ILE A 36 -12.32 -0.25 4.03
N PRO A 37 -12.33 0.61 5.05
CA PRO A 37 -11.47 0.46 6.22
C PRO A 37 -12.01 -0.62 7.17
N SER A 38 -11.10 -1.34 7.80
CA SER A 38 -11.40 -2.29 8.87
C SER A 38 -10.42 -2.11 10.02
N TYR A 39 -10.96 -1.98 11.23
CA TYR A 39 -10.20 -1.88 12.46
C TYR A 39 -10.43 -3.11 13.33
N GLY A 40 -9.38 -3.56 14.03
CA GLY A 40 -9.54 -4.47 15.15
C GLY A 40 -10.16 -3.76 16.36
N PRO A 41 -10.53 -4.51 17.41
CA PRO A 41 -11.16 -3.97 18.62
C PRO A 41 -10.29 -2.95 19.37
N GLU A 42 -8.97 -2.93 19.11
CA GLU A 42 -8.02 -1.97 19.69
C GLU A 42 -7.48 -1.06 18.58
N MET A 43 -7.77 0.24 18.65
CA MET A 43 -7.37 1.21 17.64
C MET A 43 -5.86 1.53 17.67
N ARG A 44 -5.16 1.36 18.80
CA ARG A 44 -3.71 1.54 18.93
C ARG A 44 -3.03 0.20 19.19
N GLY A 45 -2.11 -0.19 18.29
CA GLY A 45 -1.39 -1.46 18.37
C GLY A 45 -2.20 -2.68 17.94
N GLY A 46 -3.51 -2.54 17.66
CA GLY A 46 -4.35 -3.56 17.07
C GLY A 46 -4.20 -3.64 15.54
N THR A 47 -4.74 -4.68 14.95
CA THR A 47 -4.73 -4.87 13.49
C THR A 47 -5.58 -3.82 12.78
N ALA A 48 -5.03 -3.20 11.77
CA ALA A 48 -5.73 -2.30 10.86
C ALA A 48 -5.54 -2.78 9.42
N ASN A 49 -6.60 -2.76 8.64
CA ASN A 49 -6.48 -3.00 7.21
C ASN A 49 -7.52 -2.17 6.43
N CYS A 50 -7.28 -1.99 5.16
CA CYS A 50 -8.29 -1.47 4.25
C CYS A 50 -8.23 -2.23 2.93
N THR A 51 -9.39 -2.33 2.29
CA THR A 51 -9.54 -2.86 0.95
C THR A 51 -9.82 -1.72 -0.01
N VAL A 52 -9.07 -1.65 -1.10
CA VAL A 52 -9.30 -0.73 -2.22
C VAL A 52 -9.61 -1.57 -3.46
N VAL A 53 -10.75 -1.36 -4.07
CA VAL A 53 -11.09 -1.94 -5.37
C VAL A 53 -11.10 -0.83 -6.40
N ILE A 54 -10.37 -1.01 -7.50
CA ILE A 54 -10.25 -0.06 -8.60
C ILE A 54 -10.75 -0.75 -9.88
N ALA A 55 -11.67 -0.15 -10.61
CA ALA A 55 -12.24 -0.74 -11.80
C ALA A 55 -12.52 0.31 -12.92
N ASP A 56 -12.64 -0.18 -14.16
CA ASP A 56 -13.09 0.65 -15.29
C ASP A 56 -14.61 0.75 -15.40
N GLN A 57 -15.32 -0.10 -14.68
CA GLN A 57 -16.78 -0.21 -14.67
C GLN A 57 -17.29 -0.34 -13.23
N GLU A 58 -18.60 -0.22 -13.07
CA GLU A 58 -19.27 -0.35 -11.77
C GLU A 58 -18.82 -1.61 -11.01
N ILE A 59 -18.47 -1.41 -9.74
CA ILE A 59 -17.98 -2.47 -8.85
C ILE A 59 -19.18 -3.20 -8.25
N GLY A 60 -19.42 -4.43 -8.69
CA GLY A 60 -20.55 -5.24 -8.24
C GLY A 60 -20.45 -5.72 -6.78
N SER A 61 -19.23 -5.90 -6.26
CA SER A 61 -18.99 -6.26 -4.85
C SER A 61 -17.64 -5.75 -4.38
N PRO A 62 -17.58 -5.08 -3.24
CA PRO A 62 -16.33 -4.63 -2.62
C PRO A 62 -15.67 -5.70 -1.74
N LEU A 63 -16.26 -6.90 -1.65
CA LEU A 63 -15.75 -7.99 -0.81
C LEU A 63 -14.67 -8.76 -1.55
N VAL A 64 -13.47 -8.76 -0.99
CA VAL A 64 -12.28 -9.42 -1.52
C VAL A 64 -11.86 -10.58 -0.62
N LYS A 65 -11.84 -11.80 -1.15
CA LYS A 65 -11.40 -13.00 -0.42
C LYS A 65 -9.92 -13.30 -0.65
N ASN A 66 -9.53 -13.31 -1.92
CA ASN A 66 -8.18 -13.62 -2.36
C ASN A 66 -7.64 -12.43 -3.16
N PRO A 67 -7.05 -11.42 -2.51
CA PRO A 67 -6.57 -10.23 -3.21
C PRO A 67 -5.42 -10.58 -4.15
N PRO A 68 -5.37 -10.03 -5.38
CA PRO A 68 -4.21 -10.16 -6.24
C PRO A 68 -3.04 -9.28 -5.82
N LEU A 69 -3.31 -8.20 -5.05
CA LEU A 69 -2.30 -7.27 -4.57
C LEU A 69 -2.49 -6.99 -3.07
N ALA A 70 -1.38 -6.99 -2.31
CA ALA A 70 -1.44 -6.58 -0.92
C ALA A 70 -0.14 -5.90 -0.46
N ILE A 71 -0.27 -5.05 0.58
CA ILE A 71 0.83 -4.50 1.37
C ILE A 71 0.72 -5.05 2.79
N ALA A 72 1.79 -5.64 3.30
CA ALA A 72 1.93 -6.08 4.68
C ALA A 72 3.00 -5.24 5.39
N LEU A 73 2.59 -4.36 6.31
CA LEU A 73 3.49 -3.45 7.03
C LEU A 73 4.09 -4.06 8.30
N ASN A 74 3.68 -5.28 8.68
CA ASN A 74 4.17 -6.00 9.85
C ASN A 74 4.03 -7.52 9.69
N LEU A 75 4.64 -8.28 10.60
CA LEU A 75 4.66 -9.74 10.56
C LEU A 75 3.26 -10.38 10.61
N PRO A 76 2.32 -10.01 11.51
CA PRO A 76 0.99 -10.60 11.51
C PRO A 76 0.22 -10.39 10.22
N SER A 77 0.38 -9.23 9.58
CA SER A 77 -0.22 -8.95 8.27
C SER A 77 0.43 -9.80 7.18
N PHE A 78 1.76 -9.96 7.21
CA PHE A 78 2.47 -10.83 6.28
C PHE A 78 1.99 -12.27 6.40
N ASP A 79 1.92 -12.82 7.61
CA ASP A 79 1.44 -14.19 7.86
C ASP A 79 0.03 -14.42 7.32
N LYS A 80 -0.86 -13.46 7.53
CA LYS A 80 -2.24 -13.54 7.05
C LYS A 80 -2.33 -13.47 5.54
N TYR A 81 -1.75 -12.43 4.93
CA TYR A 81 -1.98 -12.14 3.51
C TYR A 81 -1.13 -12.99 2.58
N GLU A 82 0.03 -13.48 3.01
CA GLU A 82 0.75 -14.52 2.28
C GLU A 82 -0.14 -15.75 2.02
N ASN A 83 -0.91 -16.18 3.02
CA ASN A 83 -1.75 -17.37 2.90
C ASN A 83 -2.96 -17.19 1.98
N ILE A 84 -3.55 -16.00 1.92
CA ILE A 84 -4.81 -15.77 1.19
C ILE A 84 -4.65 -15.02 -0.13
N LEU A 85 -3.44 -14.58 -0.47
CA LEU A 85 -3.17 -13.91 -1.74
C LEU A 85 -3.54 -14.82 -2.91
N ALA A 86 -4.09 -14.26 -3.98
CA ALA A 86 -4.38 -15.00 -5.19
C ALA A 86 -3.09 -15.59 -5.79
N VAL A 87 -3.19 -16.74 -6.45
CA VAL A 87 -2.07 -17.34 -7.21
C VAL A 87 -1.62 -16.33 -8.28
N GLY A 88 -0.31 -16.14 -8.40
CA GLY A 88 0.28 -15.13 -9.27
C GLY A 88 0.17 -13.70 -8.75
N GLY A 89 -0.38 -13.50 -7.56
CA GLY A 89 -0.50 -12.18 -6.92
C GLY A 89 0.83 -11.63 -6.44
N THR A 90 0.83 -10.33 -6.09
CA THR A 90 2.02 -9.63 -5.57
C THR A 90 1.78 -9.12 -4.15
N LEU A 91 2.71 -9.41 -3.25
CA LEU A 91 2.73 -8.99 -1.85
C LEU A 91 3.94 -8.09 -1.61
N ILE A 92 3.67 -6.83 -1.29
CA ILE A 92 4.70 -5.89 -0.82
C ILE A 92 4.84 -6.07 0.69
N VAL A 93 6.06 -6.26 1.16
CA VAL A 93 6.37 -6.53 2.58
C VAL A 93 7.33 -5.50 3.11
N ASN A 94 6.98 -4.88 4.23
CA ASN A 94 7.90 -4.04 4.99
C ASN A 94 8.96 -4.92 5.67
N GLN A 95 10.10 -5.08 5.03
CA GLN A 95 11.21 -5.92 5.51
C GLN A 95 11.70 -5.53 6.91
N SER A 96 11.62 -4.26 7.25
CA SER A 96 12.03 -3.75 8.57
C SER A 96 11.25 -4.33 9.74
N MET A 97 10.07 -4.90 9.47
CA MET A 97 9.13 -5.42 10.47
C MET A 97 8.82 -6.92 10.28
N VAL A 98 9.54 -7.58 9.36
CA VAL A 98 9.34 -8.99 9.04
C VAL A 98 10.70 -9.68 8.99
N ASP A 99 10.90 -10.66 9.85
CA ASP A 99 12.16 -11.36 10.11
C ASP A 99 12.22 -12.77 9.49
N ARG A 100 11.29 -13.09 8.59
CA ARG A 100 11.24 -14.38 7.90
C ARG A 100 11.05 -14.24 6.39
N GLU A 101 11.43 -15.25 5.66
CA GLU A 101 11.19 -15.38 4.23
C GLU A 101 9.75 -15.83 3.91
N ALA A 102 9.36 -15.65 2.66
CA ALA A 102 8.10 -16.17 2.14
C ALA A 102 8.13 -17.70 2.05
N LYS A 103 6.97 -18.31 2.28
CA LYS A 103 6.79 -19.78 2.18
C LYS A 103 6.14 -20.19 0.85
N ARG A 104 5.42 -19.27 0.21
CA ARG A 104 4.73 -19.52 -1.07
C ARG A 104 5.62 -19.14 -2.24
N GLU A 105 5.69 -20.07 -3.22
CA GLU A 105 6.46 -19.89 -4.46
C GLU A 105 5.57 -19.49 -5.65
N ASP A 106 4.25 -19.53 -5.49
CA ASP A 106 3.26 -19.23 -6.53
C ASP A 106 2.78 -17.76 -6.49
N ILE A 107 3.44 -16.91 -5.72
CA ILE A 107 3.21 -15.47 -5.62
C ILE A 107 4.53 -14.70 -5.74
N THR A 108 4.44 -13.43 -6.10
CA THR A 108 5.60 -12.53 -6.07
C THR A 108 5.64 -11.80 -4.73
N VAL A 109 6.72 -11.95 -3.98
CA VAL A 109 6.90 -11.23 -2.70
C VAL A 109 8.07 -10.24 -2.85
N ILE A 110 7.78 -8.96 -2.60
CA ILE A 110 8.74 -7.87 -2.74
C ILE A 110 9.01 -7.30 -1.35
N PHE A 111 10.18 -7.59 -0.81
CA PHE A 111 10.65 -7.06 0.46
C PHE A 111 11.28 -5.69 0.27
N VAL A 112 10.79 -4.68 1.00
CA VAL A 112 11.30 -3.31 0.96
C VAL A 112 11.58 -2.84 2.38
N PRO A 113 12.77 -2.28 2.68
CA PRO A 113 13.12 -1.78 4.02
C PRO A 113 12.45 -0.41 4.26
N CYS A 114 11.12 -0.42 4.46
CA CYS A 114 10.32 0.80 4.48
C CYS A 114 10.68 1.74 5.64
N ASN A 115 11.01 1.20 6.82
CA ASN A 115 11.36 2.02 7.98
C ASN A 115 12.71 2.73 7.78
N GLU A 116 13.72 2.00 7.28
CA GLU A 116 15.05 2.54 7.04
C GLU A 116 14.99 3.65 5.99
N ILE A 117 14.27 3.42 4.88
CA ILE A 117 14.07 4.45 3.84
C ILE A 117 13.37 5.68 4.43
N ALA A 118 12.32 5.49 5.24
CA ALA A 118 11.59 6.58 5.87
C ALA A 118 12.47 7.36 6.86
N GLU A 119 13.31 6.68 7.64
CA GLU A 119 14.27 7.29 8.57
C GLU A 119 15.33 8.13 7.82
N GLU A 120 15.86 7.64 6.72
CA GLU A 120 16.81 8.39 5.87
C GLU A 120 16.20 9.66 5.28
N ILE A 121 14.89 9.66 4.97
CA ILE A 121 14.14 10.85 4.53
C ILE A 121 13.90 11.82 5.70
N GLY A 122 14.01 11.32 6.95
CA GLY A 122 13.85 12.10 8.17
C GLY A 122 12.41 12.16 8.69
N ASP A 123 11.57 11.18 8.37
CA ASP A 123 10.25 11.02 8.99
C ASP A 123 9.81 9.54 8.95
N LYS A 124 9.87 8.87 10.09
CA LYS A 124 9.48 7.45 10.25
C LYS A 124 8.03 7.14 9.83
N LYS A 125 7.16 8.13 9.82
CA LYS A 125 5.75 7.97 9.43
C LYS A 125 5.56 7.72 7.94
N LEU A 126 6.59 7.99 7.13
CA LEU A 126 6.53 7.84 5.67
C LEU A 126 6.67 6.39 5.19
N MET A 127 6.87 5.43 6.06
CA MET A 127 7.03 4.04 5.67
C MET A 127 5.85 3.48 4.86
N ASN A 128 4.63 3.97 5.12
CA ASN A 128 3.45 3.62 4.33
C ASN A 128 3.52 4.14 2.89
N MET A 129 4.09 5.34 2.68
CA MET A 129 4.31 5.90 1.33
C MET A 129 5.45 5.19 0.61
N VAL A 130 6.48 4.75 1.31
CA VAL A 130 7.52 3.88 0.74
C VAL A 130 6.89 2.57 0.24
N ALA A 131 6.09 1.90 1.06
CA ALA A 131 5.38 0.68 0.66
C ALA A 131 4.38 0.92 -0.48
N MET A 132 3.70 2.08 -0.49
CA MET A 132 2.83 2.48 -1.59
C MET A 132 3.60 2.65 -2.90
N GLY A 133 4.75 3.30 -2.87
CA GLY A 133 5.63 3.41 -4.04
C GLY A 133 6.01 2.04 -4.59
N ALA A 134 6.36 1.09 -3.72
CA ALA A 134 6.67 -0.28 -4.11
C ALA A 134 5.46 -0.98 -4.76
N LEU A 135 4.23 -0.79 -4.25
CA LEU A 135 3.01 -1.36 -4.81
C LEU A 135 2.79 -0.95 -6.27
N LEU A 136 3.14 0.29 -6.63
CA LEU A 136 2.93 0.81 -7.99
C LEU A 136 3.73 0.05 -9.05
N THR A 137 4.76 -0.70 -8.69
CA THR A 137 5.47 -1.58 -9.64
C THR A 137 4.59 -2.73 -10.13
N ALA A 138 3.59 -3.12 -9.34
CA ALA A 138 2.61 -4.16 -9.65
C ALA A 138 1.22 -3.60 -10.03
N LEU A 139 1.05 -2.28 -10.03
CA LEU A 139 -0.21 -1.58 -10.34
C LEU A 139 0.03 -0.49 -11.40
N PRO A 140 0.34 -0.87 -12.65
CA PRO A 140 0.72 0.10 -13.69
C PRO A 140 -0.40 1.06 -14.10
N GLU A 141 -1.63 0.80 -13.70
CA GLU A 141 -2.79 1.65 -13.96
C GLU A 141 -2.80 2.96 -13.16
N ILE A 142 -2.00 3.02 -12.09
CA ILE A 142 -1.82 4.21 -11.24
C ILE A 142 -0.33 4.54 -11.20
N THR A 143 -0.01 5.76 -11.56
CA THR A 143 1.38 6.23 -11.60
C THR A 143 1.79 6.96 -10.31
N LEU A 144 3.09 7.16 -10.11
CA LEU A 144 3.60 8.02 -9.04
C LEU A 144 2.97 9.42 -9.09
N LYS A 145 2.80 9.98 -10.30
CA LYS A 145 2.19 11.31 -10.49
C LYS A 145 0.72 11.35 -10.07
N ASP A 146 -0.01 10.26 -10.24
CA ASP A 146 -1.42 10.21 -9.82
C ASP A 146 -1.51 10.22 -8.29
N ILE A 147 -0.62 9.52 -7.60
CA ILE A 147 -0.53 9.57 -6.13
C ILE A 147 -0.09 10.97 -5.65
N GLU A 148 0.89 11.58 -6.29
CA GLU A 148 1.35 12.94 -5.98
C GLU A 148 0.21 13.96 -6.11
N LYS A 149 -0.56 13.94 -7.21
CA LYS A 149 -1.73 14.78 -7.41
C LYS A 149 -2.82 14.55 -6.37
N ALA A 150 -3.08 13.28 -6.01
CA ALA A 150 -4.05 12.96 -4.98
C ALA A 150 -3.63 13.53 -3.62
N LEU A 151 -2.35 13.45 -3.27
CA LEU A 151 -1.81 14.08 -2.06
C LEU A 151 -1.98 15.60 -2.09
N GLU A 152 -1.68 16.26 -3.22
CA GLU A 152 -1.86 17.71 -3.39
C GLU A 152 -3.33 18.13 -3.26
N GLY A 153 -4.23 17.38 -3.89
CA GLY A 153 -5.65 17.73 -3.96
C GLY A 153 -6.43 17.42 -2.68
N HIS A 154 -6.06 16.36 -1.97
CA HIS A 154 -6.85 15.84 -0.85
C HIS A 154 -6.19 15.99 0.52
N LEU A 155 -4.88 16.28 0.57
CA LEU A 155 -4.21 16.56 1.85
C LEU A 155 -4.62 17.95 2.38
N PRO A 156 -4.94 18.10 3.69
CA PRO A 156 -5.22 19.41 4.26
C PRO A 156 -4.07 20.39 4.04
N LYS A 157 -4.36 21.62 3.64
CA LYS A 157 -3.36 22.67 3.33
C LYS A 157 -2.29 22.85 4.41
N ARG A 158 -2.65 22.67 5.69
CA ARG A 158 -1.72 22.71 6.83
C ARG A 158 -0.61 21.65 6.76
N HIS A 159 -0.80 20.59 5.97
CA HIS A 159 0.16 19.50 5.78
C HIS A 159 0.91 19.58 4.44
N ALA A 160 0.72 20.65 3.64
CA ALA A 160 1.39 20.82 2.36
C ALA A 160 2.93 20.79 2.47
N HIS A 161 3.49 21.20 3.60
CA HIS A 161 4.93 21.13 3.87
C HIS A 161 5.49 19.70 3.92
N LEU A 162 4.62 18.68 4.05
CA LEU A 162 5.00 17.27 4.04
C LEU A 162 5.05 16.66 2.63
N LEU A 163 4.50 17.33 1.62
CA LEU A 163 4.42 16.81 0.25
C LEU A 163 5.77 16.38 -0.32
N PRO A 164 6.86 17.20 -0.24
CA PRO A 164 8.15 16.81 -0.83
C PRO A 164 8.70 15.51 -0.24
N LYS A 165 8.54 15.29 1.07
CA LYS A 165 8.97 14.05 1.73
C LYS A 165 8.13 12.86 1.32
N ASN A 166 6.82 13.05 1.12
CA ASN A 166 5.93 11.99 0.63
C ASN A 166 6.31 11.57 -0.80
N TYR A 167 6.63 12.53 -1.67
CA TYR A 167 7.07 12.24 -3.05
C TYR A 167 8.39 11.47 -3.06
N GLU A 168 9.34 11.86 -2.22
CA GLU A 168 10.61 11.16 -2.08
C GLU A 168 10.39 9.73 -1.56
N ALA A 169 9.50 9.53 -0.60
CA ALA A 169 9.16 8.21 -0.06
C ALA A 169 8.56 7.29 -1.14
N LEU A 170 7.59 7.80 -1.90
CA LEU A 170 6.97 7.08 -3.02
C LEU A 170 8.02 6.67 -4.07
N LYS A 171 8.85 7.62 -4.50
CA LYS A 171 9.89 7.38 -5.50
C LYS A 171 10.90 6.34 -5.03
N ARG A 172 11.42 6.46 -3.81
CA ARG A 172 12.41 5.52 -3.27
C ARG A 172 11.83 4.13 -3.05
N GLY A 173 10.56 4.04 -2.65
CA GLY A 173 9.86 2.76 -2.54
C GLY A 173 9.71 2.07 -3.90
N PHE A 174 9.32 2.81 -4.92
CA PHE A 174 9.22 2.32 -6.28
C PHE A 174 10.57 1.82 -6.81
N GLU A 175 11.63 2.60 -6.67
CA GLU A 175 12.99 2.23 -7.08
C GLU A 175 13.52 1.01 -6.32
N ALA A 176 13.23 0.90 -5.01
CA ALA A 176 13.63 -0.25 -4.21
C ALA A 176 12.95 -1.53 -4.69
N ALA A 177 11.65 -1.48 -4.99
CA ALA A 177 10.92 -2.63 -5.53
C ALA A 177 11.41 -3.02 -6.94
N GLN A 178 11.72 -2.06 -7.81
CA GLN A 178 12.28 -2.35 -9.12
C GLN A 178 13.62 -3.10 -9.05
N ARG A 179 14.48 -2.79 -8.07
CA ARG A 179 15.76 -3.49 -7.87
C ARG A 179 15.57 -4.94 -7.44
N VAL A 180 14.49 -5.24 -6.69
CA VAL A 180 14.16 -6.61 -6.29
C VAL A 180 13.64 -7.43 -7.47
N LEU A 181 12.97 -6.78 -8.42
CA LEU A 181 12.38 -7.43 -9.60
C LEU A 181 13.37 -7.59 -10.78
N ALA A 182 14.50 -6.89 -10.75
CA ALA A 182 15.54 -6.93 -11.79
C ALA A 182 16.47 -8.14 -11.64
#